data_09aede53be6123e0d4eb109289805da3
#
_entry.id   09aede53be6123e0d4eb109289805da3
#
_cell.length_a   1.000
_cell.length_b   1.000
_cell.length_c   1.000
_cell.angle_alpha   90.00
_cell.angle_beta   90.00
_cell.angle_gamma   90.00
#
_symmetry.space_group_name_H-M   'P 1'
#
loop_
_entity.id
_entity.type
_entity.pdbx_description
1 polymer ?
#
loop_
_entity_poly.entity_id
_entity_poly.type
_entity_poly.pdbx_seq_one_letter_code
_entity_poly.pdbx_strand_id
1 'polypeptide(L)'
;MRRFYIWLWLLMLVCGSCTKEKQELRVLHLNIWMEGTVVKNGFEAVADEVARIDPDIVMFSEASNKEGALFVPRMLDALRERGKIYYGQGSSLDVALLSKY
;
A
#
# COMPACT_ATOMS: atom_id res chain seq x y z
N MET A 1 -18.03 -39.80 -31.56
CA MET A 1 -18.75 -38.69 -30.94
C MET A 1 -18.34 -38.41 -29.51
N ARG A 2 -17.96 -39.40 -28.71
CA ARG A 2 -17.49 -39.18 -27.34
C ARG A 2 -16.17 -38.35 -27.26
N ARG A 3 -15.31 -38.44 -28.26
CA ARG A 3 -14.05 -37.72 -28.32
C ARG A 3 -14.22 -36.19 -28.51
N PHE A 4 -15.33 -35.79 -29.11
CA PHE A 4 -15.60 -34.35 -29.35
C PHE A 4 -15.97 -33.64 -28.08
N TYR A 5 -16.68 -34.25 -27.16
CA TYR A 5 -17.06 -33.64 -25.88
C TYR A 5 -15.91 -33.52 -24.92
N ILE A 6 -14.94 -34.43 -24.94
CA ILE A 6 -13.75 -34.37 -24.08
C ILE A 6 -12.86 -33.16 -24.48
N TRP A 7 -12.71 -32.87 -25.76
CA TRP A 7 -11.98 -31.71 -26.24
C TRP A 7 -12.65 -30.39 -25.87
N LEU A 8 -13.95 -30.32 -25.91
CA LEU A 8 -14.72 -29.14 -25.51
C LEU A 8 -14.58 -28.88 -24.02
N TRP A 9 -14.59 -29.88 -23.18
CA TRP A 9 -14.36 -29.74 -21.75
C TRP A 9 -12.93 -29.29 -21.43
N LEU A 10 -11.94 -29.79 -22.13
CA LEU A 10 -10.56 -29.36 -21.98
C LEU A 10 -10.37 -27.89 -22.36
N LEU A 11 -11.01 -27.42 -23.43
CA LEU A 11 -10.98 -26.03 -23.84
C LEU A 11 -11.63 -25.11 -22.80
N MET A 12 -12.73 -25.50 -22.20
CA MET A 12 -13.38 -24.74 -21.15
C MET A 12 -12.54 -24.65 -19.87
N LEU A 13 -11.83 -25.71 -19.51
CA LEU A 13 -10.92 -25.70 -18.36
C LEU A 13 -9.72 -24.75 -18.56
N VAL A 14 -9.17 -24.69 -19.76
CA VAL A 14 -8.07 -23.78 -20.08
C VAL A 14 -8.53 -22.33 -20.09
N CYS A 15 -9.70 -22.02 -20.65
CA CYS A 15 -10.28 -20.68 -20.63
C CYS A 15 -10.69 -20.25 -19.22
N GLY A 16 -11.15 -21.15 -18.36
CA GLY A 16 -11.50 -20.88 -16.97
C GLY A 16 -10.30 -20.54 -16.09
N SER A 17 -9.12 -21.07 -16.37
CA SER A 17 -7.91 -20.75 -15.61
C SER A 17 -7.29 -19.39 -15.99
N CYS A 18 -7.48 -18.92 -17.23
CA CYS A 18 -6.96 -17.62 -17.68
C CYS A 18 -7.74 -16.42 -17.15
N THR A 19 -8.97 -16.59 -16.65
CA THR A 19 -9.83 -15.48 -16.20
C THR A 19 -9.80 -15.24 -14.71
N LYS A 20 -9.00 -16.01 -13.94
CA LYS A 20 -9.03 -15.97 -12.47
C LYS A 20 -7.88 -15.21 -11.80
N GLU A 21 -7.05 -14.52 -12.52
CA GLU A 21 -6.05 -13.65 -11.90
C GLU A 21 -6.73 -12.38 -11.37
N LYS A 22 -7.18 -12.45 -10.12
CA LYS A 22 -7.63 -11.27 -9.39
C LYS A 22 -6.39 -10.60 -8.81
N GLN A 23 -6.07 -9.41 -9.30
CA GLN A 23 -5.12 -8.53 -8.63
C GLN A 23 -5.84 -7.89 -7.46
N GLU A 24 -5.45 -8.26 -6.24
CA GLU A 24 -5.93 -7.60 -5.03
C GLU A 24 -5.05 -6.40 -4.73
N LEU A 25 -5.66 -5.23 -4.68
CA LEU A 25 -5.00 -3.99 -4.28
C LEU A 25 -5.31 -3.73 -2.81
N ARG A 26 -4.25 -3.67 -1.99
CA ARG A 26 -4.40 -3.33 -0.56
C ARG A 26 -4.23 -1.84 -0.37
N VAL A 27 -5.25 -1.20 0.17
CA VAL A 27 -5.24 0.24 0.47
C VAL A 27 -5.39 0.41 1.97
N LEU A 28 -4.48 1.17 2.57
CA LEU A 28 -4.52 1.52 3.98
C LEU A 28 -4.71 3.02 4.13
N HIS A 29 -5.66 3.43 4.95
CA HIS A 29 -5.85 4.81 5.35
C HIS A 29 -5.61 4.95 6.84
N LEU A 30 -4.72 5.87 7.22
CA LEU A 30 -4.39 6.17 8.60
C LEU A 30 -4.50 7.67 8.85
N ASN A 31 -5.25 8.04 9.89
CA ASN A 31 -5.13 9.35 10.51
C ASN A 31 -4.01 9.25 11.55
N ILE A 32 -2.89 9.91 11.29
CA ILE A 32 -1.70 9.78 12.12
C ILE A 32 -1.55 10.90 13.15
N TRP A 33 -2.59 11.69 13.32
CA TRP A 33 -2.69 12.71 14.35
C TRP A 33 -1.42 13.55 14.47
N MET A 34 -1.28 14.50 13.55
CA MET A 34 -0.15 15.43 13.49
C MET A 34 1.21 14.72 13.33
N GLU A 35 1.33 13.89 12.30
CA GLU A 35 2.53 13.11 11.97
C GLU A 35 2.94 12.09 13.05
N GLY A 36 2.04 11.71 13.93
CA GLY A 36 2.37 10.84 15.06
C GLY A 36 3.14 11.55 16.17
N THR A 37 3.26 12.87 16.12
CA THR A 37 4.04 13.64 17.12
C THR A 37 3.34 13.78 18.46
N VAL A 38 2.02 13.54 18.49
CA VAL A 38 1.23 13.62 19.74
C VAL A 38 1.53 12.48 20.69
N VAL A 39 1.93 11.33 20.16
CA VAL A 39 2.27 10.14 20.92
C VAL A 39 3.79 9.92 20.89
N LYS A 40 4.40 9.60 22.00
CA LYS A 40 5.83 9.29 22.07
C LYS A 40 6.14 8.10 21.15
N ASN A 41 7.12 8.27 20.25
CA ASN A 41 7.48 7.29 19.23
C ASN A 41 6.35 6.96 18.24
N GLY A 42 5.35 7.84 18.11
CA GLY A 42 4.21 7.62 17.22
C GLY A 42 4.59 7.50 15.75
N PHE A 43 5.55 8.31 15.29
CA PHE A 43 6.03 8.23 13.91
C PHE A 43 6.63 6.86 13.58
N GLU A 44 7.51 6.35 14.44
CA GLU A 44 8.12 5.03 14.26
C GLU A 44 7.08 3.90 14.35
N ALA A 45 6.12 4.04 15.27
CA ALA A 45 5.02 3.07 15.38
C ALA A 45 4.17 3.02 14.10
N VAL A 46 3.91 4.16 13.47
CA VAL A 46 3.20 4.23 12.19
C VAL A 46 4.00 3.51 11.10
N ALA A 47 5.30 3.77 11.02
CA ALA A 47 6.17 3.12 10.04
C ALA A 47 6.22 1.60 10.25
N ASP A 48 6.30 1.13 11.49
CA ASP A 48 6.25 -0.29 11.82
C ASP A 48 4.95 -0.93 11.37
N GLU A 49 3.83 -0.25 11.61
CA GLU A 49 2.52 -0.78 11.26
C GLU A 49 2.30 -0.84 9.74
N VAL A 50 2.72 0.19 9.01
CA VAL A 50 2.68 0.19 7.54
C VAL A 50 3.53 -0.95 7.00
N ALA A 51 4.73 -1.14 7.53
CA ALA A 51 5.61 -2.22 7.09
C ALA A 51 5.02 -3.60 7.37
N ARG A 52 4.36 -3.76 8.52
CA ARG A 52 3.71 -5.02 8.91
C ARG A 52 2.54 -5.38 8.01
N ILE A 53 1.68 -4.41 7.72
CA ILE A 53 0.50 -4.60 6.87
C ILE A 53 0.90 -4.78 5.41
N ASP A 54 1.97 -4.08 4.98
CA ASP A 54 2.52 -4.12 3.63
C ASP A 54 1.48 -3.77 2.55
N PRO A 55 0.79 -2.61 2.69
CA PRO A 55 -0.22 -2.21 1.71
C PRO A 55 0.41 -1.77 0.40
N ASP A 56 -0.36 -1.78 -0.68
CA ASP A 56 0.06 -1.27 -1.98
C ASP A 56 -0.02 0.25 -2.04
N ILE A 57 -1.03 0.82 -1.42
CA ILE A 57 -1.26 2.26 -1.32
C ILE A 57 -1.55 2.62 0.13
N VAL A 58 -0.93 3.69 0.61
CA VAL A 58 -1.17 4.24 1.95
C VAL A 58 -1.58 5.69 1.82
N MET A 59 -2.69 6.05 2.46
CA MET A 59 -3.11 7.45 2.61
C MET A 59 -3.00 7.84 4.07
N PHE A 60 -2.27 8.92 4.32
CA PHE A 60 -2.17 9.51 5.65
C PHE A 60 -2.96 10.81 5.70
N SER A 61 -3.77 10.98 6.72
CA SER A 61 -4.35 12.27 7.07
C SER A 61 -3.65 12.84 8.30
N GLU A 62 -3.70 14.16 8.44
CA GLU A 62 -2.95 14.92 9.44
C GLU A 62 -1.42 14.72 9.35
N ALA A 63 -0.92 14.51 8.14
CA ALA A 63 0.49 14.41 7.83
C ALA A 63 1.10 15.81 7.62
N SER A 64 1.13 16.63 8.66
CA SER A 64 1.64 17.99 8.58
C SER A 64 3.17 18.04 8.54
N ASN A 65 3.71 19.09 7.93
CA ASN A 65 5.16 19.31 7.88
C ASN A 65 5.62 20.06 9.12
N LYS A 66 5.80 19.36 10.22
CA LYS A 66 6.28 19.95 11.45
C LYS A 66 7.81 19.92 11.53
N GLU A 67 8.38 20.83 12.30
CA GLU A 67 9.82 20.92 12.58
C GLU A 67 10.70 21.11 11.33
N GLY A 68 10.12 21.64 10.24
CA GLY A 68 10.86 21.92 9.01
C GLY A 68 11.26 20.71 8.18
N ALA A 69 10.83 19.51 8.58
CA ALA A 69 11.07 18.29 7.80
C ALA A 69 9.77 17.82 7.14
N LEU A 70 9.83 17.52 5.85
CA LEU A 70 8.68 17.02 5.10
C LEU A 70 8.34 15.60 5.55
N PHE A 71 7.06 15.35 5.84
CA PHE A 71 6.59 14.04 6.29
C PHE A 71 6.89 12.93 5.28
N VAL A 72 6.61 13.16 4.00
CA VAL A 72 6.76 12.13 2.97
C VAL A 72 8.18 11.61 2.86
N PRO A 73 9.23 12.45 2.70
CA PRO A 73 10.60 11.95 2.66
C PRO A 73 11.01 11.19 3.91
N ARG A 74 10.59 11.66 5.08
CA ARG A 74 10.88 10.99 6.36
C ARG A 74 10.24 9.62 6.45
N MET A 75 8.97 9.50 6.01
CA MET A 75 8.24 8.23 6.03
C MET A 75 8.81 7.26 4.99
N LEU A 76 9.17 7.75 3.80
CA LEU A 76 9.81 6.92 2.78
C LEU A 76 11.13 6.34 3.27
N ASP A 77 11.95 7.14 3.96
CA ASP A 77 13.21 6.67 4.53
C ASP A 77 12.98 5.64 5.65
N ALA A 78 12.02 5.90 6.53
CA ALA A 78 11.67 4.99 7.62
C ALA A 78 11.17 3.63 7.09
N LEU A 79 10.40 3.64 6.02
CA LEU A 79 9.93 2.41 5.38
C LEU A 79 11.06 1.69 4.65
N ARG A 80 11.97 2.42 4.01
CA ARG A 80 13.15 1.84 3.37
C ARG A 80 14.04 1.12 4.38
N GLU A 81 14.23 1.67 5.56
CA GLU A 81 14.97 1.01 6.65
C GLU A 81 14.32 -0.31 7.06
N ARG A 82 13.03 -0.46 6.82
CA ARG A 82 12.26 -1.68 7.09
C ARG A 82 12.12 -2.60 5.88
N GLY A 83 12.88 -2.32 4.81
CA GLY A 83 12.87 -3.11 3.59
C GLY A 83 11.66 -2.87 2.68
N LYS A 84 10.96 -1.73 2.85
CA LYS A 84 9.77 -1.40 2.07
C LYS A 84 10.03 -0.19 1.18
N ILE A 85 9.84 -0.37 -0.13
CA ILE A 85 10.08 0.68 -1.11
C ILE A 85 8.74 1.23 -1.60
N TYR A 86 8.54 2.52 -1.34
CA TYR A 86 7.36 3.27 -1.76
C TYR A 86 7.77 4.53 -2.50
N TYR A 87 6.86 5.05 -3.30
CA TYR A 87 6.90 6.38 -3.88
C TYR A 87 5.86 7.24 -3.16
N GLY A 88 6.13 8.50 -2.95
CA GLY A 88 5.24 9.31 -2.13
C GLY A 88 5.03 10.71 -2.68
N GLN A 89 3.85 11.26 -2.38
CA GLN A 89 3.47 12.63 -2.67
C GLN A 89 2.68 13.19 -1.50
N GLY A 90 3.09 14.37 -1.04
CA GLY A 90 2.37 15.14 -0.04
C GLY A 90 1.57 16.28 -0.67
N SER A 91 0.59 16.78 0.05
CA SER A 91 -0.16 17.97 -0.33
C SER A 91 -0.12 19.01 0.78
N SER A 92 -0.50 20.25 0.43
CA SER A 92 -0.63 21.35 1.40
C SER A 92 -1.83 21.17 2.36
N LEU A 93 -2.65 20.14 2.15
CA LEU A 93 -3.86 19.88 2.93
C LEU A 93 -3.63 18.82 4.03
N ASP A 94 -2.43 18.66 4.51
CA ASP A 94 -2.06 17.68 5.55
C ASP A 94 -2.37 16.23 5.16
N VAL A 95 -2.36 15.94 3.88
CA VAL A 95 -2.58 14.59 3.34
C VAL A 95 -1.30 14.11 2.65
N ALA A 96 -0.94 12.87 2.87
CA ALA A 96 0.16 12.23 2.16
C ALA A 96 -0.30 10.91 1.55
N LEU A 97 0.23 10.61 0.37
CA LEU A 97 -0.05 9.38 -0.36
C LEU A 97 1.25 8.67 -0.67
N LEU A 98 1.32 7.40 -0.32
CA LEU A 98 2.42 6.52 -0.70
C LEU A 98 1.89 5.38 -1.55
N SER A 99 2.69 4.94 -2.52
CA SER A 99 2.35 3.84 -3.43
C SER A 99 3.59 3.04 -3.77
N LYS A 100 3.42 1.74 -3.95
CA LYS A 100 4.46 0.86 -4.51
C LYS A 100 4.64 1.04 -6.02
N TYR A 101 3.72 1.73 -6.68
CA TYR A 101 3.64 1.86 -8.14
C TYR A 101 3.91 3.26 -8.62
#